data_64475c99623d56332b83ac003db04b6b
#
_entry.id   64475c99623d56332b83ac003db04b6b
#
_cell.length_a   1.000
_cell.length_b   1.000
_cell.length_c   1.000
_cell.angle_alpha   90.00
_cell.angle_beta   90.00
_cell.angle_gamma   90.00
#
_symmetry.space_group_name_H-M   'P 1'
#
loop_
_entity.id
_entity.type
_entity.pdbx_description
1 polymer ?
#
loop_
_entity_poly.entity_id
_entity_poly.type
_entity_poly.pdbx_seq_one_letter_code
_entity_poly.pdbx_strand_id
1 'polypeptide(L)'
;LGAHGEDYGNWMPLSVLGMAAGAFALMATLSFFFFTAFYWPPTGAIFAVTAAVMLALLLWFTWIRRRYAFEGGGMMEQVHQIVLSHLDFDGQGQLLDVGCGSGALSIRAALTWRAVQVVGIDCWGSAYGYGQAMCEKNAESEGVAAQCRFQHGDANRLDFPDESFDAVVSNYVYHNVMGADKQALLLETLRVLKKGGVFALNDDMKPKMYGDMDAFVQKLRDMGYEDVRLIDTATEVFGSRRRAGMMMLGDSRMLVGRK
;
A
#
# COMPACT_ATOMS: atom_id res chain seq x y z
N LEU A 1 -10.67 -6.72 11.94
CA LEU A 1 -11.45 -5.62 12.54
C LEU A 1 -10.61 -4.98 13.63
N GLY A 2 -10.57 -3.64 13.69
CA GLY A 2 -9.87 -2.91 14.74
C GLY A 2 -10.56 -3.03 16.11
N ALA A 3 -9.99 -2.42 17.13
CA ALA A 3 -10.43 -2.55 18.52
C ALA A 3 -11.87 -2.08 18.77
N HIS A 4 -12.40 -1.19 17.91
CA HIS A 4 -13.73 -0.61 18.01
C HIS A 4 -14.68 -1.03 16.85
N GLY A 5 -14.30 -2.04 16.06
CA GLY A 5 -15.10 -2.56 14.95
C GLY A 5 -14.77 -1.99 13.57
N GLU A 6 -13.62 -1.31 13.46
CA GLU A 6 -13.06 -0.83 12.19
C GLU A 6 -12.71 -2.00 11.28
N ASP A 7 -12.87 -1.81 9.98
CA ASP A 7 -12.39 -2.74 8.95
C ASP A 7 -11.39 -2.02 8.04
N TYR A 8 -10.11 -2.23 8.29
CA TYR A 8 -9.05 -1.69 7.46
C TYR A 8 -8.70 -2.57 6.27
N GLY A 9 -9.39 -3.68 6.08
CA GLY A 9 -9.16 -4.60 4.98
C GLY A 9 -7.82 -5.30 5.05
N ASN A 10 -7.25 -5.59 3.90
CA ASN A 10 -5.94 -6.27 3.80
C ASN A 10 -5.29 -6.00 2.44
N TRP A 11 -3.99 -5.80 2.41
CA TRP A 11 -3.23 -5.59 1.17
C TRP A 11 -3.17 -6.84 0.25
N MET A 12 -3.47 -8.03 0.78
CA MET A 12 -3.62 -9.26 -0.01
C MET A 12 -5.12 -9.52 -0.27
N PRO A 13 -5.64 -9.26 -1.49
CA PRO A 13 -7.06 -9.46 -1.80
C PRO A 13 -7.48 -10.92 -1.69
N LEU A 14 -8.71 -11.17 -1.23
CA LEU A 14 -9.29 -12.52 -1.18
C LEU A 14 -9.41 -13.16 -2.56
N SER A 15 -9.56 -12.36 -3.62
CA SER A 15 -9.60 -12.85 -5.01
C SER A 15 -8.33 -13.60 -5.41
N VAL A 16 -7.15 -13.17 -4.93
CA VAL A 16 -5.87 -13.85 -5.17
C VAL A 16 -5.88 -15.25 -4.53
N LEU A 17 -6.36 -15.36 -3.29
CA LEU A 17 -6.49 -16.64 -2.61
C LEU A 17 -7.51 -17.54 -3.32
N GLY A 18 -8.64 -16.96 -3.75
CA GLY A 18 -9.68 -17.68 -4.51
C GLY A 18 -9.16 -18.24 -5.82
N MET A 19 -8.39 -17.45 -6.57
CA MET A 19 -7.74 -17.91 -7.81
C MET A 19 -6.75 -19.06 -7.55
N ALA A 20 -5.91 -18.93 -6.54
CA ALA A 20 -4.93 -19.97 -6.18
C ALA A 20 -5.64 -21.27 -5.74
N ALA A 21 -6.70 -21.16 -4.94
CA ALA A 21 -7.51 -22.30 -4.50
C ALA A 21 -8.23 -22.98 -5.68
N GLY A 22 -8.81 -22.20 -6.59
CA GLY A 22 -9.44 -22.71 -7.81
C GLY A 22 -8.47 -23.42 -8.73
N ALA A 23 -7.29 -22.86 -8.94
CA ALA A 23 -6.22 -23.48 -9.72
C ALA A 23 -5.75 -24.81 -9.09
N PHE A 24 -5.54 -24.82 -7.76
CA PHE A 24 -5.23 -26.05 -7.02
C PHE A 24 -6.31 -27.13 -7.22
N ALA A 25 -7.57 -26.78 -7.01
CA ALA A 25 -8.68 -27.73 -7.14
C ALA A 25 -8.78 -28.31 -8.57
N LEU A 26 -8.63 -27.46 -9.60
CA LEU A 26 -8.63 -27.88 -11.00
C LEU A 26 -7.47 -28.86 -11.29
N MET A 27 -6.26 -28.53 -10.90
CA MET A 27 -5.09 -29.38 -11.15
C MET A 27 -5.18 -30.72 -10.40
N ALA A 28 -5.66 -30.71 -9.17
CA ALA A 28 -5.89 -31.93 -8.39
C ALA A 28 -6.96 -32.84 -9.03
N THR A 29 -8.04 -32.25 -9.51
CA THR A 29 -9.11 -32.98 -10.22
C THR A 29 -8.61 -33.60 -11.51
N LEU A 30 -7.87 -32.85 -12.34
CA LEU A 30 -7.27 -33.37 -13.55
C LEU A 30 -6.29 -34.51 -13.24
N SER A 31 -5.45 -34.36 -12.24
CA SER A 31 -4.55 -35.43 -11.79
C SER A 31 -5.31 -36.70 -11.47
N PHE A 32 -6.38 -36.58 -10.65
CA PHE A 32 -7.23 -37.72 -10.30
C PHE A 32 -7.82 -38.42 -11.54
N PHE A 33 -8.38 -37.68 -12.48
CA PHE A 33 -8.96 -38.25 -13.71
C PHE A 33 -7.91 -38.98 -14.59
N PHE A 34 -6.72 -38.38 -14.74
CA PHE A 34 -5.65 -39.02 -15.53
C PHE A 34 -5.10 -40.29 -14.89
N PHE A 35 -5.12 -40.40 -13.56
CA PHE A 35 -4.74 -41.64 -12.88
C PHE A 35 -5.85 -42.70 -12.90
N THR A 36 -7.12 -42.30 -12.78
CA THR A 36 -8.22 -43.26 -12.53
C THR A 36 -9.06 -43.55 -13.75
N ALA A 37 -9.45 -42.56 -14.55
CA ALA A 37 -10.36 -42.72 -15.69
C ALA A 37 -9.63 -42.92 -17.01
N PHE A 38 -8.53 -42.17 -17.22
CA PHE A 38 -7.79 -42.27 -18.50
C PHE A 38 -6.61 -43.24 -18.43
N TYR A 39 -6.23 -43.71 -17.26
CA TYR A 39 -5.10 -44.62 -17.03
C TYR A 39 -3.80 -44.14 -17.69
N TRP A 40 -3.50 -42.81 -17.63
CA TRP A 40 -2.32 -42.19 -18.22
C TRP A 40 -1.43 -41.56 -17.13
N PRO A 41 -0.66 -42.39 -16.39
CA PRO A 41 0.11 -41.93 -15.20
C PRO A 41 1.05 -40.76 -15.44
N PRO A 42 1.78 -40.65 -16.57
CA PRO A 42 2.70 -39.51 -16.75
C PRO A 42 2.00 -38.15 -16.73
N THR A 43 0.84 -38.04 -17.40
CA THR A 43 0.06 -36.80 -17.41
C THR A 43 -0.57 -36.54 -16.04
N GLY A 44 -1.06 -37.59 -15.37
CA GLY A 44 -1.55 -37.53 -14.01
C GLY A 44 -0.49 -36.98 -13.03
N ALA A 45 0.77 -37.42 -13.16
CA ALA A 45 1.89 -36.95 -12.36
C ALA A 45 2.21 -35.46 -12.60
N ILE A 46 2.17 -35.00 -13.86
CA ILE A 46 2.36 -33.57 -14.19
C ILE A 46 1.32 -32.71 -13.47
N PHE A 47 0.03 -33.08 -13.54
CA PHE A 47 -1.02 -32.37 -12.84
C PHE A 47 -0.89 -32.43 -11.32
N ALA A 48 -0.42 -33.56 -10.76
CA ALA A 48 -0.16 -33.68 -9.33
C ALA A 48 0.94 -32.73 -8.85
N VAL A 49 2.06 -32.64 -9.59
CA VAL A 49 3.14 -31.68 -9.29
C VAL A 49 2.64 -30.24 -9.38
N THR A 50 1.88 -29.92 -10.44
CA THR A 50 1.32 -28.58 -10.60
C THR A 50 0.35 -28.25 -9.46
N ALA A 51 -0.50 -29.18 -9.05
CA ALA A 51 -1.39 -29.02 -7.89
C ALA A 51 -0.60 -28.76 -6.61
N ALA A 52 0.50 -29.49 -6.37
CA ALA A 52 1.35 -29.28 -5.20
C ALA A 52 1.97 -27.86 -5.19
N VAL A 53 2.40 -27.34 -6.35
CA VAL A 53 2.88 -25.96 -6.48
C VAL A 53 1.76 -24.94 -6.18
N MET A 54 0.55 -25.16 -6.72
CA MET A 54 -0.59 -24.28 -6.46
C MET A 54 -1.00 -24.27 -4.98
N LEU A 55 -0.95 -25.43 -4.32
CA LEU A 55 -1.16 -25.53 -2.88
C LEU A 55 -0.10 -24.76 -2.09
N ALA A 56 1.18 -24.90 -2.45
CA ALA A 56 2.25 -24.15 -1.81
C ALA A 56 2.06 -22.63 -1.94
N LEU A 57 1.67 -22.16 -3.14
CA LEU A 57 1.33 -20.74 -3.36
C LEU A 57 0.12 -20.29 -2.54
N LEU A 58 -0.94 -21.09 -2.48
CA LEU A 58 -2.12 -20.79 -1.65
C LEU A 58 -1.75 -20.67 -0.16
N LEU A 59 -0.94 -21.57 0.36
CA LEU A 59 -0.47 -21.53 1.74
C LEU A 59 0.42 -20.30 1.99
N TRP A 60 1.30 -19.97 1.06
CA TRP A 60 2.14 -18.78 1.13
C TRP A 60 1.32 -17.49 1.09
N PHE A 61 0.37 -17.32 0.16
CA PHE A 61 -0.52 -16.17 0.12
C PHE A 61 -1.40 -16.06 1.36
N THR A 62 -1.87 -17.18 1.91
CA THR A 62 -2.62 -17.20 3.17
C THR A 62 -1.75 -16.72 4.33
N TRP A 63 -0.49 -17.14 4.39
CA TRP A 63 0.48 -16.67 5.38
C TRP A 63 0.76 -15.18 5.24
N ILE A 64 1.00 -14.68 4.01
CA ILE A 64 1.19 -13.24 3.74
C ILE A 64 -0.05 -12.46 4.20
N ARG A 65 -1.26 -12.90 3.83
CA ARG A 65 -2.49 -12.22 4.23
C ARG A 65 -2.63 -12.09 5.74
N ARG A 66 -2.29 -13.14 6.49
CA ARG A 66 -2.29 -13.07 7.97
C ARG A 66 -1.28 -12.07 8.51
N ARG A 67 -0.12 -11.94 7.86
CA ARG A 67 0.91 -10.96 8.24
C ARG A 67 0.52 -9.53 7.90
N TYR A 68 -0.17 -9.33 6.77
CA TYR A 68 -0.65 -8.01 6.34
C TYR A 68 -1.85 -7.52 7.13
N ALA A 69 -2.56 -8.37 7.84
CA ALA A 69 -3.69 -7.95 8.65
C ALA A 69 -3.30 -6.80 9.59
N PHE A 70 -4.19 -5.84 9.77
CA PHE A 70 -4.00 -4.75 10.72
C PHE A 70 -3.91 -5.33 12.14
N GLU A 71 -4.77 -6.31 12.43
CA GLU A 71 -4.71 -7.15 13.64
C GLU A 71 -3.95 -8.46 13.38
N GLY A 72 -3.48 -9.09 14.44
CA GLY A 72 -2.86 -10.42 14.40
C GLY A 72 -1.42 -10.47 13.90
N GLY A 73 -1.06 -9.74 12.86
CA GLY A 73 0.31 -9.56 12.36
C GLY A 73 0.80 -8.15 12.55
N GLY A 74 -0.13 -7.20 12.58
CA GLY A 74 0.11 -5.78 12.84
C GLY A 74 0.99 -5.08 11.79
N MET A 75 1.24 -5.70 10.63
CA MET A 75 2.20 -5.17 9.66
C MET A 75 1.71 -3.89 9.00
N MET A 76 0.43 -3.84 8.62
CA MET A 76 -0.17 -2.61 8.10
C MET A 76 -0.02 -1.47 9.10
N GLU A 77 -0.30 -1.74 10.36
CA GLU A 77 -0.16 -0.77 11.43
C GLU A 77 1.29 -0.31 11.61
N GLN A 78 2.25 -1.24 11.64
CA GLN A 78 3.68 -0.92 11.78
C GLN A 78 4.18 -0.03 10.64
N VAL A 79 3.81 -0.35 9.39
CA VAL A 79 4.19 0.47 8.23
C VAL A 79 3.61 1.87 8.34
N HIS A 80 2.33 2.02 8.70
CA HIS A 80 1.71 3.34 8.87
C HIS A 80 2.39 4.14 9.98
N GLN A 81 2.75 3.50 11.10
CA GLN A 81 3.50 4.16 12.17
C GLN A 81 4.86 4.66 11.68
N ILE A 82 5.59 3.86 10.91
CA ILE A 82 6.88 4.24 10.32
C ILE A 82 6.71 5.42 9.35
N VAL A 83 5.70 5.39 8.47
CA VAL A 83 5.42 6.52 7.57
C VAL A 83 5.23 7.82 8.35
N LEU A 84 4.40 7.81 9.40
CA LEU A 84 4.16 9.00 10.21
C LEU A 84 5.36 9.40 11.06
N SER A 85 6.17 8.46 11.53
CA SER A 85 7.37 8.75 12.34
C SER A 85 8.48 9.48 11.57
N HIS A 86 8.51 9.30 10.24
CA HIS A 86 9.46 9.98 9.37
C HIS A 86 8.91 11.29 8.77
N LEU A 87 7.66 11.62 9.05
CA LEU A 87 7.05 12.88 8.65
C LEU A 87 7.35 13.95 9.72
N ASP A 88 8.30 14.85 9.42
CA ASP A 88 8.67 15.96 10.32
C ASP A 88 7.58 17.05 10.33
N PHE A 89 6.40 16.67 10.82
CA PHE A 89 5.18 17.46 10.83
C PHE A 89 4.79 17.86 12.25
N ASP A 90 4.45 19.12 12.44
CA ASP A 90 4.04 19.67 13.74
C ASP A 90 2.58 19.35 14.11
N GLY A 91 1.83 18.74 13.19
CA GLY A 91 0.43 18.36 13.39
C GLY A 91 -0.57 19.49 13.19
N GLN A 92 -0.15 20.64 12.62
CA GLN A 92 -1.02 21.77 12.35
C GLN A 92 -1.38 21.88 10.87
N GLY A 93 -2.61 22.29 10.56
CA GLY A 93 -3.04 22.54 9.18
C GLY A 93 -3.61 21.30 8.48
N GLN A 94 -3.37 21.18 7.17
CA GLN A 94 -3.98 20.16 6.31
C GLN A 94 -2.97 19.11 5.86
N LEU A 95 -3.33 17.84 6.03
CA LEU A 95 -2.58 16.70 5.54
C LEU A 95 -3.36 16.00 4.43
N LEU A 96 -2.70 15.72 3.30
CA LEU A 96 -3.26 14.91 2.21
C LEU A 96 -2.71 13.48 2.31
N ASP A 97 -3.60 12.49 2.27
CA ASP A 97 -3.27 11.07 2.11
C ASP A 97 -3.66 10.62 0.71
N VAL A 98 -2.67 10.41 -0.17
CA VAL A 98 -2.87 10.00 -1.56
C VAL A 98 -2.97 8.49 -1.65
N GLY A 99 -4.14 7.98 -2.10
CA GLY A 99 -4.45 6.56 -2.14
C GLY A 99 -4.79 6.00 -0.76
N CYS A 100 -5.71 6.65 -0.06
CA CYS A 100 -6.03 6.35 1.34
C CYS A 100 -6.65 4.96 1.59
N GLY A 101 -7.11 4.27 0.54
CA GLY A 101 -7.67 2.91 0.60
C GLY A 101 -8.86 2.79 1.55
N SER A 102 -8.65 2.17 2.70
CA SER A 102 -9.64 2.03 3.79
C SER A 102 -9.62 3.17 4.81
N GLY A 103 -8.80 4.21 4.58
CA GLY A 103 -8.62 5.35 5.48
C GLY A 103 -7.64 5.11 6.63
N ALA A 104 -6.97 3.96 6.69
CA ALA A 104 -6.17 3.56 7.85
C ALA A 104 -5.03 4.54 8.18
N LEU A 105 -4.27 5.00 7.17
CA LEU A 105 -3.18 5.98 7.37
C LEU A 105 -3.72 7.36 7.73
N SER A 106 -4.78 7.81 7.04
CA SER A 106 -5.48 9.07 7.32
C SER A 106 -5.97 9.14 8.77
N ILE A 107 -6.65 8.08 9.23
CA ILE A 107 -7.21 7.97 10.58
C ILE A 107 -6.09 7.95 11.62
N ARG A 108 -5.02 7.20 11.37
CA ARG A 108 -3.85 7.18 12.24
C ARG A 108 -3.17 8.54 12.36
N ALA A 109 -3.08 9.30 11.26
CA ALA A 109 -2.59 10.69 11.29
C ALA A 109 -3.47 11.57 12.17
N ALA A 110 -4.80 11.47 12.06
CA ALA A 110 -5.75 12.23 12.89
C ALA A 110 -5.68 11.83 14.39
N LEU A 111 -5.45 10.55 14.69
CA LEU A 111 -5.22 10.08 16.06
C LEU A 111 -3.89 10.58 16.64
N THR A 112 -2.86 10.70 15.80
CA THR A 112 -1.52 11.15 16.20
C THR A 112 -1.52 12.65 16.47
N TRP A 113 -2.16 13.45 15.61
CA TRP A 113 -2.17 14.91 15.69
C TRP A 113 -3.60 15.44 15.84
N ARG A 114 -3.91 15.94 17.04
CA ARG A 114 -5.29 16.38 17.38
C ARG A 114 -5.78 17.62 16.61
N ALA A 115 -4.87 18.41 16.06
CA ALA A 115 -5.20 19.66 15.35
C ALA A 115 -5.17 19.52 13.83
N VAL A 116 -4.72 18.37 13.28
CA VAL A 116 -4.64 18.15 11.84
C VAL A 116 -6.03 17.99 11.23
N GLN A 117 -6.21 18.53 10.03
CA GLN A 117 -7.34 18.19 9.13
C GLN A 117 -6.81 17.29 8.02
N VAL A 118 -7.32 16.08 7.91
CA VAL A 118 -6.86 15.08 6.96
C VAL A 118 -7.82 14.98 5.80
N VAL A 119 -7.29 15.07 4.57
CA VAL A 119 -8.02 14.76 3.35
C VAL A 119 -7.45 13.47 2.78
N GLY A 120 -8.24 12.41 2.75
CA GLY A 120 -7.91 11.15 2.10
C GLY A 120 -8.53 11.08 0.71
N ILE A 121 -7.75 10.76 -0.30
CA ILE A 121 -8.26 10.54 -1.67
C ILE A 121 -7.90 9.15 -2.16
N ASP A 122 -8.82 8.53 -2.91
CA ASP A 122 -8.58 7.26 -3.60
C ASP A 122 -9.50 7.15 -4.83
N CYS A 123 -9.12 6.33 -5.80
CA CYS A 123 -9.99 6.00 -6.92
C CYS A 123 -10.96 4.85 -6.60
N TRP A 124 -10.73 4.16 -5.49
CA TRP A 124 -11.52 3.00 -5.01
C TRP A 124 -11.88 1.99 -6.09
N GLY A 125 -10.86 1.49 -6.77
CA GLY A 125 -11.05 0.41 -7.73
C GLY A 125 -11.53 -0.89 -7.08
N SER A 126 -12.13 -1.78 -7.86
CA SER A 126 -12.75 -3.03 -7.37
C SER A 126 -11.80 -4.06 -6.75
N ALA A 127 -10.48 -3.88 -6.89
CA ALA A 127 -9.49 -4.91 -6.55
C ALA A 127 -9.45 -5.24 -5.05
N TYR A 128 -9.60 -4.25 -4.17
CA TYR A 128 -9.44 -4.41 -2.72
C TYR A 128 -10.75 -4.36 -1.93
N GLY A 129 -11.85 -3.96 -2.56
CA GLY A 129 -13.14 -3.79 -1.90
C GLY A 129 -13.21 -2.59 -0.95
N TYR A 130 -12.27 -1.63 -1.08
CA TYR A 130 -12.30 -0.38 -0.33
C TYR A 130 -13.30 0.59 -0.92
N GLY A 131 -13.73 1.58 -0.13
CA GLY A 131 -14.67 2.62 -0.57
C GLY A 131 -14.76 3.75 0.43
N GLN A 132 -15.24 4.90 -0.04
CA GLN A 132 -15.39 6.11 0.78
C GLN A 132 -16.21 5.85 2.05
N ALA A 133 -17.34 5.15 1.94
CA ALA A 133 -18.20 4.81 3.08
C ALA A 133 -17.48 3.95 4.15
N MET A 134 -16.53 3.10 3.73
CA MET A 134 -15.69 2.34 4.65
C MET A 134 -14.77 3.27 5.44
N CYS A 135 -14.11 4.22 4.76
CA CYS A 135 -13.23 5.22 5.39
C CYS A 135 -13.99 6.08 6.41
N GLU A 136 -15.18 6.56 6.02
CA GLU A 136 -16.03 7.38 6.87
C GLU A 136 -16.46 6.59 8.13
N LYS A 137 -16.94 5.35 7.95
CA LYS A 137 -17.31 4.48 9.06
C LYS A 137 -16.13 4.17 9.99
N ASN A 138 -14.95 3.91 9.44
CA ASN A 138 -13.74 3.68 10.24
C ASN A 138 -13.35 4.94 11.05
N ALA A 139 -13.44 6.13 10.44
CA ALA A 139 -13.16 7.39 11.13
C ALA A 139 -14.19 7.69 12.25
N GLU A 140 -15.46 7.34 12.04
CA GLU A 140 -16.51 7.41 13.07
C GLU A 140 -16.21 6.49 14.25
N SER A 141 -15.87 5.22 13.96
CA SER A 141 -15.54 4.22 14.98
C SER A 141 -14.34 4.63 15.84
N GLU A 142 -13.34 5.26 15.24
CA GLU A 142 -12.14 5.76 15.95
C GLU A 142 -12.33 7.16 16.56
N GLY A 143 -13.51 7.78 16.39
CA GLY A 143 -13.85 9.08 16.97
C GLY A 143 -13.10 10.27 16.36
N VAL A 144 -12.64 10.15 15.11
CA VAL A 144 -11.90 11.20 14.36
C VAL A 144 -12.62 11.68 13.09
N ALA A 145 -13.90 11.37 12.93
CA ALA A 145 -14.68 11.75 11.75
C ALA A 145 -14.68 13.28 11.48
N ALA A 146 -14.65 14.09 12.53
CA ALA A 146 -14.59 15.56 12.39
C ALA A 146 -13.25 16.08 11.82
N GLN A 147 -12.19 15.27 11.87
CA GLN A 147 -10.85 15.62 11.38
C GLN A 147 -10.55 15.01 9.99
N CYS A 148 -11.30 14.01 9.56
CA CYS A 148 -11.05 13.26 8.35
C CYS A 148 -12.15 13.53 7.30
N ARG A 149 -11.72 13.87 6.09
CA ARG A 149 -12.58 13.98 4.90
C ARG A 149 -12.06 13.01 3.85
N PHE A 150 -12.96 12.22 3.28
CA PHE A 150 -12.61 11.28 2.21
C PHE A 150 -13.35 11.64 0.93
N GLN A 151 -12.65 11.59 -0.20
CA GLN A 151 -13.25 11.90 -1.50
C GLN A 151 -12.57 11.14 -2.62
N HIS A 152 -13.29 10.93 -3.72
CA HIS A 152 -12.70 10.35 -4.93
C HIS A 152 -11.59 11.24 -5.48
N GLY A 153 -10.47 10.63 -5.92
CA GLY A 153 -9.35 11.33 -6.53
C GLY A 153 -8.49 10.41 -7.37
N ASP A 154 -7.77 11.00 -8.34
CA ASP A 154 -6.83 10.30 -9.21
C ASP A 154 -5.42 10.81 -8.94
N ALA A 155 -4.50 9.90 -8.58
CA ALA A 155 -3.10 10.22 -8.33
C ALA A 155 -2.34 10.71 -9.58
N ASN A 156 -2.87 10.47 -10.80
CA ASN A 156 -2.32 11.03 -12.04
C ASN A 156 -2.51 12.54 -12.15
N ARG A 157 -3.58 13.06 -11.55
CA ARG A 157 -3.94 14.47 -11.57
C ARG A 157 -4.76 14.78 -10.34
N LEU A 158 -4.14 15.45 -9.40
CA LEU A 158 -4.80 15.85 -8.16
C LEU A 158 -5.67 17.09 -8.38
N ASP A 159 -6.95 16.99 -8.06
CA ASP A 159 -7.91 18.09 -8.18
C ASP A 159 -7.81 19.06 -6.99
N PHE A 160 -6.59 19.54 -6.78
CA PHE A 160 -6.27 20.56 -5.76
C PHE A 160 -5.35 21.62 -6.39
N PRO A 161 -5.47 22.89 -5.95
CA PRO A 161 -4.51 23.93 -6.32
C PRO A 161 -3.09 23.58 -5.86
N ASP A 162 -2.10 24.21 -6.47
CA ASP A 162 -0.73 24.18 -5.98
C ASP A 162 -0.66 24.66 -4.54
N GLU A 163 0.25 24.11 -3.76
CA GLU A 163 0.55 24.58 -2.41
C GLU A 163 -0.69 24.63 -1.47
N SER A 164 -1.54 23.57 -1.52
CA SER A 164 -2.77 23.45 -0.71
C SER A 164 -2.56 22.82 0.65
N PHE A 165 -1.58 21.90 0.78
CA PHE A 165 -1.40 21.07 1.97
C PHE A 165 -0.10 21.36 2.70
N ASP A 166 -0.15 21.28 4.04
CA ASP A 166 1.01 21.46 4.92
C ASP A 166 1.85 20.18 5.01
N ALA A 167 1.20 19.04 4.85
CA ALA A 167 1.85 17.72 4.78
C ALA A 167 1.19 16.82 3.74
N VAL A 168 1.97 15.92 3.13
CA VAL A 168 1.46 14.90 2.20
C VAL A 168 2.06 13.54 2.55
N VAL A 169 1.19 12.52 2.62
CA VAL A 169 1.57 11.12 2.81
C VAL A 169 0.99 10.24 1.71
N SER A 170 1.62 9.11 1.46
CA SER A 170 1.08 8.04 0.63
C SER A 170 1.73 6.72 1.03
N ASN A 171 0.99 5.61 0.94
CA ASN A 171 1.51 4.30 1.30
C ASN A 171 1.05 3.20 0.34
N TYR A 172 1.98 2.66 -0.45
CA TYR A 172 1.78 1.56 -1.42
C TYR A 172 0.71 1.83 -2.48
N VAL A 173 0.78 2.99 -3.13
CA VAL A 173 -0.22 3.48 -4.10
C VAL A 173 0.31 3.51 -5.53
N TYR A 174 1.41 4.21 -5.76
CA TYR A 174 1.84 4.59 -7.11
C TYR A 174 2.24 3.38 -7.96
N HIS A 175 2.77 2.30 -7.37
CA HIS A 175 3.09 1.08 -8.12
C HIS A 175 1.86 0.46 -8.80
N ASN A 176 0.65 0.71 -8.28
CA ASN A 176 -0.62 0.23 -8.84
C ASN A 176 -1.16 1.11 -9.99
N VAL A 177 -0.67 2.32 -10.18
CA VAL A 177 -1.12 3.23 -11.24
C VAL A 177 -0.51 2.78 -12.58
N MET A 178 -1.29 2.10 -13.40
CA MET A 178 -0.84 1.51 -14.66
C MET A 178 -0.46 2.56 -15.70
N GLY A 179 0.62 2.31 -16.45
CA GLY A 179 1.02 3.14 -17.59
C GLY A 179 1.59 4.53 -17.26
N ALA A 180 1.58 4.96 -16.00
CA ALA A 180 2.09 6.26 -15.59
C ALA A 180 3.59 6.23 -15.24
N ASP A 181 4.30 7.30 -15.55
CA ASP A 181 5.63 7.57 -15.04
C ASP A 181 5.56 7.82 -13.52
N LYS A 182 6.24 6.99 -12.74
CA LYS A 182 6.17 7.05 -11.27
C LYS A 182 6.79 8.31 -10.70
N GLN A 183 7.86 8.82 -11.29
CA GLN A 183 8.47 10.08 -10.86
C GLN A 183 7.56 11.28 -11.18
N ALA A 184 6.81 11.23 -12.29
CA ALA A 184 5.80 12.24 -12.60
C ALA A 184 4.65 12.24 -11.58
N LEU A 185 4.18 11.07 -11.13
CA LEU A 185 3.18 10.95 -10.06
C LEU A 185 3.68 11.55 -8.73
N LEU A 186 4.95 11.28 -8.38
CA LEU A 186 5.55 11.87 -7.18
C LEU A 186 5.62 13.41 -7.31
N LEU A 187 6.00 13.95 -8.47
CA LEU A 187 6.03 15.41 -8.70
C LEU A 187 4.62 16.02 -8.64
N GLU A 188 3.61 15.35 -9.19
CA GLU A 188 2.21 15.80 -9.10
C GLU A 188 1.75 15.86 -7.63
N THR A 189 2.11 14.85 -6.84
CA THR A 189 1.86 14.84 -5.40
C THR A 189 2.56 15.99 -4.68
N LEU A 190 3.81 16.26 -5.03
CA LEU A 190 4.59 17.37 -4.44
C LEU A 190 4.15 18.75 -4.94
N ARG A 191 3.42 18.84 -6.06
CA ARG A 191 2.85 20.10 -6.55
C ARG A 191 1.89 20.73 -5.54
N VAL A 192 1.01 19.92 -4.97
CA VAL A 192 -0.01 20.36 -4.00
C VAL A 192 0.53 20.62 -2.61
N LEU A 193 1.80 20.26 -2.32
CA LEU A 193 2.47 20.56 -1.05
C LEU A 193 2.90 22.02 -1.01
N LYS A 194 2.62 22.72 0.09
CA LYS A 194 3.06 24.11 0.33
C LYS A 194 4.58 24.20 0.45
N LYS A 195 5.13 25.36 0.20
CA LYS A 195 6.52 25.69 0.56
C LYS A 195 6.69 25.56 2.09
N GLY A 196 7.78 24.91 2.51
CA GLY A 196 8.02 24.52 3.89
C GLY A 196 7.20 23.30 4.37
N GLY A 197 6.28 22.78 3.54
CA GLY A 197 5.51 21.57 3.85
C GLY A 197 6.36 20.31 3.77
N VAL A 198 5.93 19.25 4.43
CA VAL A 198 6.67 17.99 4.58
C VAL A 198 5.97 16.83 3.91
N PHE A 199 6.75 15.83 3.49
CA PHE A 199 6.18 14.65 2.82
C PHE A 199 6.85 13.34 3.25
N ALA A 200 6.05 12.26 3.22
CA ALA A 200 6.49 10.88 3.40
C ALA A 200 5.71 9.97 2.43
N LEU A 201 6.37 9.57 1.34
CA LEU A 201 5.78 8.80 0.26
C LEU A 201 6.43 7.41 0.21
N ASN A 202 5.76 6.41 0.80
CA ASN A 202 6.25 5.04 0.88
C ASN A 202 5.65 4.18 -0.24
N ASP A 203 6.50 3.44 -0.97
CA ASP A 203 6.04 2.52 -2.01
C ASP A 203 7.04 1.38 -2.28
N ASP A 204 6.61 0.35 -3.01
CA ASP A 204 7.48 -0.69 -3.57
C ASP A 204 8.17 -0.13 -4.83
N MET A 205 9.28 0.61 -4.60
CA MET A 205 9.96 1.42 -5.62
C MET A 205 10.91 0.59 -6.47
N LYS A 206 10.37 -0.39 -7.20
CA LYS A 206 11.14 -1.22 -8.13
C LYS A 206 11.85 -0.38 -9.18
N PRO A 207 13.17 -0.57 -9.41
CA PRO A 207 13.93 0.24 -10.38
C PRO A 207 13.35 0.23 -11.81
N LYS A 208 12.73 -0.90 -12.23
CA LYS A 208 12.06 -0.98 -13.54
C LYS A 208 10.84 -0.06 -13.67
N MET A 209 10.22 0.33 -12.57
CA MET A 209 9.02 1.18 -12.55
C MET A 209 9.35 2.62 -12.21
N TYR A 210 10.27 2.83 -11.26
CA TYR A 210 10.60 4.14 -10.72
C TYR A 210 11.85 4.77 -11.35
N GLY A 211 12.65 4.00 -12.11
CA GLY A 211 13.94 4.47 -12.62
C GLY A 211 14.95 4.68 -11.51
N ASP A 212 15.87 5.62 -11.71
CA ASP A 212 16.90 5.99 -10.75
C ASP A 212 16.34 6.96 -9.71
N MET A 213 16.01 6.44 -8.53
CA MET A 213 15.46 7.24 -7.43
C MET A 213 16.54 8.06 -6.69
N ASP A 214 17.80 7.69 -6.76
CA ASP A 214 18.88 8.49 -6.19
C ASP A 214 19.11 9.77 -7.04
N ALA A 215 19.07 9.63 -8.36
CA ALA A 215 19.03 10.78 -9.27
C ALA A 215 17.78 11.64 -9.08
N PHE A 216 16.63 11.05 -8.79
CA PHE A 216 15.41 11.78 -8.50
C PHE A 216 15.49 12.57 -7.19
N VAL A 217 16.08 12.01 -6.15
CA VAL A 217 16.37 12.74 -4.90
C VAL A 217 17.26 13.96 -5.19
N GLN A 218 18.31 13.80 -6.00
CA GLN A 218 19.17 14.93 -6.36
C GLN A 218 18.39 15.99 -7.17
N LYS A 219 17.55 15.57 -8.11
CA LYS A 219 16.67 16.49 -8.85
C LYS A 219 15.77 17.32 -7.92
N LEU A 220 15.19 16.72 -6.89
CA LEU A 220 14.37 17.46 -5.91
C LEU A 220 15.22 18.48 -5.14
N ARG A 221 16.43 18.11 -4.72
CA ARG A 221 17.36 19.04 -4.05
C ARG A 221 17.72 20.22 -4.96
N ASP A 222 17.99 19.96 -6.23
CA ASP A 222 18.28 21.01 -7.24
C ASP A 222 17.06 21.93 -7.48
N MET A 223 15.83 21.42 -7.24
CA MET A 223 14.60 22.21 -7.27
C MET A 223 14.36 23.01 -5.98
N GLY A 224 15.24 22.90 -4.97
CA GLY A 224 15.15 23.63 -3.71
C GLY A 224 14.45 22.90 -2.57
N TYR A 225 14.16 21.59 -2.72
CA TYR A 225 13.63 20.79 -1.61
C TYR A 225 14.73 20.49 -0.59
N GLU A 226 14.37 20.54 0.69
CA GLU A 226 15.27 20.34 1.82
C GLU A 226 15.13 18.94 2.43
N ASP A 227 16.19 18.44 3.06
CA ASP A 227 16.21 17.16 3.79
C ASP A 227 15.69 15.94 3.01
N VAL A 228 15.76 16.01 1.67
CA VAL A 228 15.26 14.94 0.80
C VAL A 228 16.16 13.72 0.92
N ARG A 229 15.54 12.59 1.29
CA ARG A 229 16.23 11.31 1.43
C ARG A 229 15.32 10.14 1.09
N LEU A 230 15.93 9.02 0.75
CA LEU A 230 15.25 7.77 0.47
C LEU A 230 15.56 6.78 1.60
N ILE A 231 14.53 6.36 2.33
CA ILE A 231 14.62 5.44 3.48
C ILE A 231 14.35 4.01 3.00
N ASP A 232 15.15 3.06 3.43
CA ASP A 232 14.96 1.62 3.15
C ASP A 232 13.93 1.03 4.13
N THR A 233 12.64 1.23 3.85
CA THR A 233 11.54 0.72 4.67
C THR A 233 11.45 -0.81 4.63
N ALA A 234 11.95 -1.46 3.57
CA ALA A 234 12.07 -2.92 3.52
C ALA A 234 12.94 -3.45 4.66
N THR A 235 14.07 -2.80 4.94
CA THR A 235 14.95 -3.20 6.05
C THR A 235 14.40 -2.75 7.40
N GLU A 236 13.86 -1.55 7.49
CA GLU A 236 13.34 -0.98 8.73
C GLU A 236 12.14 -1.78 9.30
N VAL A 237 11.17 -2.13 8.43
CA VAL A 237 9.97 -2.88 8.84
C VAL A 237 10.26 -4.38 9.02
N PHE A 238 11.02 -4.99 8.10
CA PHE A 238 11.16 -6.44 8.02
C PHE A 238 12.50 -6.95 8.56
N GLY A 239 13.40 -6.06 8.96
CA GLY A 239 14.75 -6.37 9.42
C GLY A 239 15.72 -6.78 8.30
N SER A 240 15.24 -7.06 7.08
CA SER A 240 16.06 -7.28 5.89
C SER A 240 15.22 -7.26 4.61
N ARG A 241 15.82 -6.83 3.49
CA ARG A 241 15.20 -6.91 2.16
C ARG A 241 14.80 -8.33 1.74
N ARG A 242 15.53 -9.37 2.17
CA ARG A 242 15.17 -10.76 1.88
C ARG A 242 13.84 -11.14 2.55
N ARG A 243 13.63 -10.75 3.81
CA ARG A 243 12.36 -10.99 4.51
C ARG A 243 11.23 -10.18 3.88
N ALA A 244 11.47 -8.93 3.55
CA ALA A 244 10.53 -8.08 2.82
C ALA A 244 10.17 -8.69 1.44
N GLY A 245 11.14 -9.25 0.71
CA GLY A 245 10.94 -9.96 -0.55
C GLY A 245 10.03 -11.18 -0.43
N MET A 246 10.13 -11.96 0.67
CA MET A 246 9.18 -13.05 0.96
C MET A 246 7.75 -12.54 1.19
N MET A 247 7.61 -11.26 1.51
CA MET A 247 6.33 -10.57 1.68
C MET A 247 5.95 -9.72 0.45
N MET A 248 6.67 -9.89 -0.68
CA MET A 248 6.48 -9.14 -1.93
C MET A 248 6.77 -7.62 -1.84
N LEU A 249 7.51 -7.18 -0.81
CA LEU A 249 7.83 -5.78 -0.51
C LEU A 249 9.35 -5.53 -0.44
N GLY A 250 10.15 -6.28 -1.21
CA GLY A 250 11.62 -6.24 -1.17
C GLY A 250 12.23 -4.92 -1.64
N ASP A 251 11.53 -4.17 -2.47
CA ASP A 251 11.96 -2.86 -2.98
C ASP A 251 11.23 -1.70 -2.26
N SER A 252 10.63 -1.97 -1.09
CA SER A 252 9.93 -0.95 -0.31
C SER A 252 10.88 0.13 0.15
N ARG A 253 10.60 1.37 -0.24
CA ARG A 253 11.34 2.58 0.11
C ARG A 253 10.38 3.74 0.35
N MET A 254 10.82 4.68 1.15
CA MET A 254 10.06 5.87 1.45
C MET A 254 10.86 7.12 1.09
N LEU A 255 10.29 7.96 0.22
CA LEU A 255 10.82 9.29 -0.09
C LEU A 255 10.28 10.28 0.93
N VAL A 256 11.18 10.93 1.66
CA VAL A 256 10.84 11.95 2.67
C VAL A 256 11.59 13.24 2.40
N GLY A 257 11.06 14.36 2.88
CA GLY A 257 11.71 15.67 2.78
C GLY A 257 10.76 16.82 3.07
N ARG A 258 11.23 18.04 2.77
CA ARG A 258 10.54 19.31 2.91
C ARG A 258 10.60 20.08 1.57
N LYS A 259 9.50 20.70 1.16
CA LYS A 259 9.44 21.53 -0.07
C LYS A 259 9.91 22.96 0.18
#